data_5137669ee1f9a3ad4acfa7b26acb7070
#
_entry.id   5137669ee1f9a3ad4acfa7b26acb7070
#
_cell.length_a   1.000
_cell.length_b   1.000
_cell.length_c   1.000
_cell.angle_alpha   90.00
_cell.angle_beta   90.00
_cell.angle_gamma   90.00
#
_symmetry.space_group_name_H-M   'P 1'
#
loop_
_entity.id
_entity.type
_entity.pdbx_description
1 polymer ?
#
loop_
_entity_poly.entity_id
_entity_poly.type
_entity_poly.pdbx_seq_one_letter_code
_entity_poly.pdbx_strand_id
1 'polypeptide(L)'
;MTTNTGIYQDIATRTAGDIYIGVVGPVRAGKSTFIKRFMETQIIPNIDNVYRRERATDALPQSGSGRTVMTSEPKFVPEEAVDIALDEGASCSVRLIDCVGYMVPGAAGQLDGDSPRMVTTPWADHPVTMAEAAELGTTRVIREHSTIGIVITTDGSITDIPREDYLEAEGRVIRELQEIGKPFLVLLNAVDPKSSRVQAMASDIASHYGVCCLPVNCLELDDAAVGDILKAILYEFPLTELELHIPAWVLALPADHAIKLGLYRSIREGAKGLHRIREVAPAVDAMCAYEGISGAKVNAISLGSGTASAELQLPRALFYQTLSEQSGFDVADDGDLMRLLTELSAVKADYDKVSSAIRDARETGYGVVVPTVDELILEEPEIMKQGGRYGVRLKASAPSIHMIRANIETTVSPIVGNEKQSEDMVNYLLQEFEGDTAKIWQSNIFGRSFHEIVSEDLQAKLKRMPDDARAKLRQTLERIINEGSGGLICIIL
;
A
#
# COMPACT_ATOMS: atom_id res chain seq x y z
N MET A 1 33.30 5.77 20.84
CA MET A 1 31.84 5.81 20.50
C MET A 1 31.63 4.68 19.55
N THR A 2 30.81 3.72 19.88
CA THR A 2 30.60 2.51 19.09
C THR A 2 29.85 2.86 17.80
N THR A 3 30.35 2.40 16.68
CA THR A 3 29.78 2.62 15.32
C THR A 3 28.34 2.05 15.17
N ASN A 4 27.86 1.32 16.20
CA ASN A 4 26.63 0.54 16.17
C ASN A 4 25.48 1.12 17.01
N THR A 5 25.61 2.34 17.58
CA THR A 5 24.59 2.90 18.50
C THR A 5 23.19 2.92 17.90
N GLY A 6 23.03 3.29 16.63
CA GLY A 6 21.73 3.29 15.95
C GLY A 6 21.11 1.90 15.81
N ILE A 7 21.94 0.86 15.60
CA ILE A 7 21.46 -0.53 15.49
C ILE A 7 20.94 -1.01 16.85
N TYR A 8 21.63 -0.71 17.92
CA TYR A 8 21.16 -1.03 19.28
C TYR A 8 19.87 -0.31 19.62
N GLN A 9 19.71 0.97 19.19
CA GLN A 9 18.46 1.72 19.33
C GLN A 9 17.29 1.00 18.64
N ASP A 10 17.49 0.58 17.41
CA ASP A 10 16.46 -0.15 16.63
C ASP A 10 16.09 -1.48 17.31
N ILE A 11 17.07 -2.25 17.77
CA ILE A 11 16.81 -3.51 18.47
C ILE A 11 16.11 -3.24 19.80
N ALA A 12 16.55 -2.25 20.56
CA ALA A 12 15.92 -1.86 21.83
C ALA A 12 14.44 -1.47 21.64
N THR A 13 14.13 -0.73 20.59
CA THR A 13 12.75 -0.40 20.24
C THR A 13 11.92 -1.65 19.96
N ARG A 14 12.50 -2.66 19.28
CA ARG A 14 11.86 -3.93 18.94
C ARG A 14 11.69 -4.88 20.14
N THR A 15 12.51 -4.74 21.16
CA THR A 15 12.58 -5.66 22.31
C THR A 15 12.17 -4.98 23.63
N ALA A 16 11.59 -3.79 23.58
CA ALA A 16 11.21 -3.00 24.76
C ALA A 16 12.39 -2.69 25.70
N GLY A 17 13.60 -2.53 25.16
CA GLY A 17 14.82 -2.18 25.88
C GLY A 17 15.70 -3.36 26.29
N ASP A 18 15.20 -4.60 26.21
CA ASP A 18 15.94 -5.79 26.66
C ASP A 18 16.49 -6.58 25.46
N ILE A 19 17.81 -6.58 25.26
CA ILE A 19 18.51 -7.31 24.19
C ILE A 19 19.14 -8.58 24.78
N TYR A 20 18.34 -9.63 24.95
CA TYR A 20 18.80 -10.91 25.48
C TYR A 20 19.01 -11.90 24.34
N ILE A 21 20.29 -12.20 24.05
CA ILE A 21 20.70 -13.03 22.92
C ILE A 21 20.96 -14.44 23.37
N GLY A 22 20.11 -15.38 22.99
CA GLY A 22 20.33 -16.82 23.19
C GLY A 22 21.24 -17.39 22.11
N VAL A 23 22.42 -17.86 22.49
CA VAL A 23 23.41 -18.47 21.58
C VAL A 23 23.27 -19.98 21.66
N VAL A 24 22.78 -20.58 20.57
CA VAL A 24 22.47 -22.02 20.50
C VAL A 24 23.18 -22.69 19.33
N GLY A 25 23.12 -23.99 19.25
CA GLY A 25 23.72 -24.74 18.13
C GLY A 25 24.44 -26.00 18.58
N PRO A 26 25.01 -26.78 17.67
CA PRO A 26 25.77 -27.98 17.99
C PRO A 26 26.93 -27.71 18.94
N VAL A 27 27.32 -28.71 19.69
CA VAL A 27 28.56 -28.63 20.50
C VAL A 27 29.77 -28.39 19.60
N ARG A 28 30.76 -27.64 20.10
CA ARG A 28 32.00 -27.35 19.36
C ARG A 28 31.86 -26.53 18.08
N ALA A 29 30.68 -25.96 17.82
CA ALA A 29 30.47 -25.06 16.67
C ALA A 29 31.05 -23.65 16.85
N GLY A 30 31.57 -23.29 18.04
CA GLY A 30 32.20 -21.98 18.30
C GLY A 30 31.31 -21.02 19.11
N LYS A 31 30.25 -21.47 19.75
CA LYS A 31 29.33 -20.63 20.56
C LYS A 31 30.07 -19.80 21.61
N SER A 32 30.83 -20.44 22.48
CA SER A 32 31.57 -19.74 23.54
C SER A 32 32.63 -18.78 23.00
N THR A 33 33.20 -19.07 21.83
CA THR A 33 34.13 -18.17 21.13
C THR A 33 33.40 -16.92 20.64
N PHE A 34 32.24 -17.09 20.02
CA PHE A 34 31.38 -15.98 19.60
C PHE A 34 30.99 -15.09 20.79
N ILE A 35 30.48 -15.70 21.88
CA ILE A 35 30.08 -14.96 23.10
C ILE A 35 31.26 -14.18 23.65
N LYS A 36 32.44 -14.81 23.77
CA LYS A 36 33.64 -14.15 24.24
C LYS A 36 33.97 -12.93 23.39
N ARG A 37 34.02 -13.08 22.05
CA ARG A 37 34.35 -11.98 21.15
C ARG A 37 33.32 -10.88 21.15
N PHE A 38 32.05 -11.23 21.16
CA PHE A 38 30.93 -10.27 21.28
C PHE A 38 31.08 -9.44 22.57
N MET A 39 31.33 -10.09 23.69
CA MET A 39 31.56 -9.41 24.98
C MET A 39 32.78 -8.48 24.93
N GLU A 40 33.90 -8.95 24.40
CA GLU A 40 35.14 -8.17 24.31
C GLU A 40 35.00 -6.95 23.39
N THR A 41 34.23 -7.06 22.30
CA THR A 41 34.09 -5.97 21.31
C THR A 41 32.96 -5.01 21.66
N GLN A 42 31.82 -5.49 22.18
CA GLN A 42 30.60 -4.69 22.34
C GLN A 42 30.23 -4.39 23.79
N ILE A 43 30.43 -5.32 24.70
CA ILE A 43 29.85 -5.17 26.04
C ILE A 43 30.89 -4.61 27.04
N ILE A 44 32.03 -5.25 27.17
CA ILE A 44 33.08 -4.88 28.13
C ILE A 44 33.54 -3.43 27.97
N PRO A 45 33.76 -2.92 26.74
CA PRO A 45 34.15 -1.51 26.55
C PRO A 45 33.13 -0.49 27.05
N ASN A 46 31.85 -0.85 27.09
CA ASN A 46 30.75 0.03 27.51
C ASN A 46 30.39 -0.09 28.99
N ILE A 47 31.12 -0.86 29.79
CA ILE A 47 30.96 -0.94 31.24
C ILE A 47 31.80 0.14 31.90
N ASP A 48 31.21 1.19 32.45
CA ASP A 48 31.89 2.28 33.13
C ASP A 48 32.53 1.85 34.45
N ASN A 49 31.85 0.97 35.19
CA ASN A 49 32.27 0.54 36.53
C ASN A 49 33.36 -0.53 36.44
N VAL A 50 34.55 -0.25 36.97
CA VAL A 50 35.72 -1.13 36.92
C VAL A 50 35.43 -2.51 37.54
N TYR A 51 34.75 -2.55 38.70
CA TYR A 51 34.42 -3.85 39.36
C TYR A 51 33.41 -4.68 38.58
N ARG A 52 32.44 -4.03 37.93
CA ARG A 52 31.51 -4.71 37.03
C ARG A 52 32.23 -5.23 35.77
N ARG A 53 33.17 -4.43 35.24
CA ARG A 53 34.00 -4.81 34.09
C ARG A 53 34.84 -6.04 34.37
N GLU A 54 35.54 -6.07 35.55
CA GLU A 54 36.31 -7.22 35.99
C GLU A 54 35.44 -8.47 36.13
N ARG A 55 34.29 -8.36 36.82
CA ARG A 55 33.34 -9.49 36.93
C ARG A 55 32.81 -9.96 35.59
N ALA A 56 32.50 -9.07 34.66
CA ALA A 56 32.11 -9.42 33.30
C ALA A 56 33.20 -10.13 32.53
N THR A 57 34.46 -9.74 32.74
CA THR A 57 35.65 -10.39 32.15
C THR A 57 35.85 -11.79 32.75
N ASP A 58 35.69 -11.94 34.04
CA ASP A 58 35.84 -13.23 34.74
C ASP A 58 34.67 -14.22 34.37
N ALA A 59 33.50 -13.68 34.02
CA ALA A 59 32.34 -14.47 33.58
C ALA A 59 32.47 -15.00 32.14
N LEU A 60 33.47 -14.55 31.37
CA LEU A 60 33.67 -14.99 29.99
C LEU A 60 33.84 -16.52 29.90
N PRO A 61 33.16 -17.16 28.92
CA PRO A 61 33.31 -18.59 28.72
C PRO A 61 34.75 -18.94 28.37
N GLN A 62 35.28 -19.97 29.05
CA GLN A 62 36.58 -20.51 28.68
C GLN A 62 36.41 -21.40 27.45
N SER A 63 37.02 -21.00 26.32
CA SER A 63 37.06 -21.84 25.13
C SER A 63 38.04 -22.98 25.38
N GLY A 64 37.55 -24.18 25.69
CA GLY A 64 38.39 -25.38 25.86
C GLY A 64 38.92 -25.87 24.50
N SER A 65 40.19 -26.18 24.43
CA SER A 65 40.80 -26.95 23.33
C SER A 65 40.42 -28.45 23.50
N GLY A 66 40.06 -29.13 22.42
CA GLY A 66 39.76 -30.58 22.44
C GLY A 66 38.28 -30.92 22.20
N ARG A 67 37.92 -32.22 22.30
CA ARG A 67 36.59 -32.76 21.97
C ARG A 67 35.59 -32.78 23.13
N THR A 68 35.99 -32.46 24.35
CA THR A 68 35.20 -32.65 25.58
C THR A 68 34.17 -31.52 25.76
N VAL A 69 32.91 -31.85 26.04
CA VAL A 69 31.84 -30.96 26.42
C VAL A 69 31.95 -30.63 27.91
N MET A 70 32.13 -29.34 28.24
CA MET A 70 32.41 -28.91 29.62
C MET A 70 31.18 -28.34 30.33
N THR A 71 30.18 -27.87 29.62
CA THR A 71 29.00 -27.15 30.17
C THR A 71 27.78 -28.03 30.17
N SER A 72 27.13 -28.21 31.33
CA SER A 72 25.88 -28.96 31.50
C SER A 72 24.65 -28.08 31.68
N GLU A 73 24.85 -26.79 31.92
CA GLU A 73 23.78 -25.83 32.18
C GLU A 73 24.00 -24.53 31.39
N PRO A 74 22.93 -23.84 30.92
CA PRO A 74 23.05 -22.51 30.32
C PRO A 74 23.61 -21.53 31.32
N LYS A 75 24.46 -20.63 30.80
CA LYS A 75 25.08 -19.54 31.59
C LYS A 75 24.70 -18.18 31.02
N PHE A 76 24.32 -17.31 31.91
CA PHE A 76 24.13 -15.91 31.57
C PHE A 76 25.49 -15.17 31.59
N VAL A 77 25.78 -14.44 30.52
CA VAL A 77 27.07 -13.75 30.32
C VAL A 77 26.81 -12.31 29.90
N PRO A 78 27.08 -11.34 30.75
CA PRO A 78 27.37 -11.47 32.17
C PRO A 78 26.16 -11.91 32.99
N GLU A 79 26.34 -12.25 34.29
CA GLU A 79 25.22 -12.65 35.17
C GLU A 79 24.13 -11.58 35.26
N GLU A 80 24.53 -10.28 35.38
CA GLU A 80 23.67 -9.11 35.34
C GLU A 80 23.75 -8.48 33.95
N ALA A 81 22.60 -8.08 33.36
CA ALA A 81 22.58 -7.36 32.10
C ALA A 81 23.38 -6.05 32.19
N VAL A 82 24.01 -5.67 31.12
CA VAL A 82 24.78 -4.41 31.02
C VAL A 82 23.99 -3.40 30.23
N ASP A 83 23.79 -2.23 30.85
CA ASP A 83 23.15 -1.10 30.19
C ASP A 83 24.14 -0.42 29.25
N ILE A 84 23.79 -0.38 27.98
CA ILE A 84 24.50 0.35 26.93
C ILE A 84 23.77 1.66 26.67
N ALA A 85 24.48 2.78 26.78
CA ALA A 85 23.93 4.08 26.46
C ALA A 85 23.69 4.20 24.95
N LEU A 86 22.50 4.65 24.58
CA LEU A 86 22.06 4.94 23.22
C LEU A 86 22.04 6.45 22.99
N ASP A 87 21.77 6.86 21.75
CA ASP A 87 21.55 8.28 21.43
C ASP A 87 20.29 8.82 22.13
N GLU A 88 20.22 10.14 22.33
CA GLU A 88 19.09 10.85 22.98
C GLU A 88 18.82 10.47 24.46
N GLY A 89 19.80 9.89 25.15
CA GLY A 89 19.69 9.56 26.58
C GLY A 89 18.90 8.28 26.87
N ALA A 90 18.59 7.49 25.85
CA ALA A 90 18.04 6.16 26.02
C ALA A 90 19.14 5.15 26.40
N SER A 91 18.76 4.02 26.98
CA SER A 91 19.64 2.89 27.26
C SER A 91 18.97 1.57 26.89
N CYS A 92 19.76 0.55 26.59
CA CYS A 92 19.27 -0.81 26.44
C CYS A 92 20.09 -1.76 27.31
N SER A 93 19.42 -2.79 27.85
CA SER A 93 20.06 -3.84 28.66
C SER A 93 20.45 -5.00 27.77
N VAL A 94 21.75 -5.29 27.68
CA VAL A 94 22.28 -6.35 26.83
C VAL A 94 22.83 -7.50 27.65
N ARG A 95 22.49 -8.75 27.26
CA ARG A 95 22.92 -9.96 27.92
C ARG A 95 22.98 -11.11 26.90
N LEU A 96 24.02 -11.91 26.97
CA LEU A 96 24.11 -13.15 26.21
C LEU A 96 23.83 -14.34 27.10
N ILE A 97 23.37 -15.42 26.48
CA ILE A 97 23.08 -16.68 27.19
C ILE A 97 23.80 -17.79 26.42
N ASP A 98 24.82 -18.38 27.06
CA ASP A 98 25.56 -19.52 26.52
C ASP A 98 24.78 -20.80 26.82
N CYS A 99 24.20 -21.41 25.79
CA CYS A 99 23.42 -22.63 25.90
C CYS A 99 24.32 -23.87 25.76
N VAL A 100 23.90 -24.96 26.41
CA VAL A 100 24.47 -26.29 26.17
C VAL A 100 24.24 -26.64 24.69
N GLY A 101 25.28 -27.07 23.99
CA GLY A 101 25.14 -27.42 22.58
C GLY A 101 24.48 -28.77 22.37
N TYR A 102 23.78 -28.88 21.24
CA TYR A 102 23.25 -30.18 20.78
C TYR A 102 24.39 -31.13 20.48
N MET A 103 24.24 -32.39 20.92
CA MET A 103 25.28 -33.38 20.77
C MET A 103 25.47 -33.74 19.29
N VAL A 104 26.73 -33.96 18.92
CA VAL A 104 27.12 -34.40 17.57
C VAL A 104 27.93 -35.69 17.67
N PRO A 105 27.88 -36.57 16.68
CA PRO A 105 28.79 -37.71 16.58
C PRO A 105 30.26 -37.23 16.69
N GLY A 106 31.12 -37.99 17.31
CA GLY A 106 32.51 -37.64 17.50
C GLY A 106 32.83 -36.62 18.62
N ALA A 107 31.83 -36.00 19.27
CA ALA A 107 32.07 -35.19 20.47
C ALA A 107 32.32 -36.07 21.70
N ALA A 108 33.36 -35.78 22.49
CA ALA A 108 33.66 -36.51 23.72
C ALA A 108 32.85 -35.95 24.91
N GLY A 109 32.51 -36.81 25.88
CA GLY A 109 31.82 -36.46 27.13
C GLY A 109 30.33 -36.74 27.13
N GLN A 110 29.80 -37.44 26.11
CA GLN A 110 28.43 -37.93 26.05
C GLN A 110 28.22 -39.24 26.88
N LEU A 111 29.27 -40.01 27.01
CA LEU A 111 29.26 -41.30 27.68
C LEU A 111 30.08 -41.25 28.95
N ASP A 112 29.65 -41.96 29.96
CA ASP A 112 30.41 -42.35 31.16
C ASP A 112 30.65 -43.84 31.06
N GLY A 113 31.84 -44.23 30.55
CA GLY A 113 32.10 -45.57 30.07
C GLY A 113 31.27 -45.90 28.84
N ASP A 114 30.51 -47.00 28.86
CA ASP A 114 29.60 -47.42 27.76
C ASP A 114 28.14 -46.95 27.92
N SER A 115 27.85 -46.19 28.97
CA SER A 115 26.47 -45.69 29.25
C SER A 115 26.32 -44.21 28.99
N PRO A 116 25.11 -43.70 28.58
CA PRO A 116 24.87 -42.28 28.45
C PRO A 116 25.15 -41.55 29.77
N ARG A 117 25.89 -40.44 29.70
CA ARG A 117 26.15 -39.60 30.87
C ARG A 117 24.86 -38.96 31.37
N MET A 118 24.49 -39.25 32.61
CA MET A 118 23.33 -38.65 33.26
C MET A 118 23.71 -37.35 33.98
N VAL A 119 22.88 -36.33 33.85
CA VAL A 119 23.04 -35.04 34.48
C VAL A 119 21.75 -34.62 35.18
N THR A 120 21.88 -33.88 36.27
CA THR A 120 20.74 -33.26 36.96
C THR A 120 20.61 -31.82 36.43
N THR A 121 19.40 -31.43 36.06
CA THR A 121 19.10 -30.09 35.60
C THR A 121 18.00 -29.45 36.43
N PRO A 122 17.95 -28.12 36.58
CA PRO A 122 16.85 -27.44 37.32
C PRO A 122 15.46 -27.68 36.69
N TRP A 123 15.40 -28.24 35.49
CA TRP A 123 14.18 -28.35 34.68
C TRP A 123 13.60 -29.79 34.61
N ALA A 124 14.25 -30.75 35.24
CA ALA A 124 13.78 -32.12 35.29
C ALA A 124 13.87 -32.65 36.75
N ASP A 125 12.83 -33.29 37.22
CA ASP A 125 12.74 -33.83 38.57
C ASP A 125 13.56 -35.14 38.77
N HIS A 126 14.18 -35.62 37.67
CA HIS A 126 14.99 -36.84 37.66
C HIS A 126 16.24 -36.61 36.79
N PRO A 127 17.33 -37.34 37.00
CA PRO A 127 18.48 -37.29 36.14
C PRO A 127 18.11 -37.67 34.72
N VAL A 128 18.51 -36.81 33.76
CA VAL A 128 18.27 -36.95 32.31
C VAL A 128 19.60 -37.18 31.60
N THR A 129 19.56 -37.68 30.39
CA THR A 129 20.78 -37.77 29.58
C THR A 129 21.33 -36.38 29.23
N MET A 130 22.63 -36.28 29.00
CA MET A 130 23.27 -35.02 28.60
C MET A 130 22.63 -34.42 27.33
N ALA A 131 22.15 -35.29 26.42
CA ALA A 131 21.45 -34.84 25.20
C ALA A 131 20.08 -34.23 25.52
N GLU A 132 19.28 -34.89 26.36
CA GLU A 132 17.97 -34.38 26.80
C GLU A 132 18.12 -33.08 27.60
N ALA A 133 19.14 -32.98 28.48
CA ALA A 133 19.43 -31.77 29.22
C ALA A 133 19.76 -30.59 28.31
N ALA A 134 20.55 -30.83 27.24
CA ALA A 134 20.88 -29.84 26.24
C ALA A 134 19.65 -29.29 25.50
N GLU A 135 18.73 -30.20 25.12
CA GLU A 135 17.48 -29.83 24.44
C GLU A 135 16.56 -29.02 25.34
N LEU A 136 16.26 -29.53 26.53
CA LEU A 136 15.43 -28.86 27.52
C LEU A 136 15.98 -27.45 27.85
N GLY A 137 17.28 -27.37 28.09
CA GLY A 137 17.95 -26.11 28.39
C GLY A 137 17.89 -25.11 27.24
N THR A 138 18.14 -25.56 26.02
CA THR A 138 18.11 -24.67 24.82
C THR A 138 16.70 -24.18 24.56
N THR A 139 15.71 -25.06 24.55
CA THR A 139 14.31 -24.69 24.30
C THR A 139 13.82 -23.67 25.33
N ARG A 140 14.11 -23.88 26.61
CA ARG A 140 13.70 -22.92 27.66
C ARG A 140 14.43 -21.60 27.56
N VAL A 141 15.72 -21.60 27.33
CA VAL A 141 16.50 -20.37 27.19
C VAL A 141 15.95 -19.51 26.06
N ILE A 142 15.70 -20.09 24.90
CA ILE A 142 15.17 -19.31 23.77
C ILE A 142 13.74 -18.87 24.07
N ARG A 143 12.87 -19.72 24.59
CA ARG A 143 11.46 -19.39 24.82
C ARG A 143 11.24 -18.39 25.95
N GLU A 144 11.93 -18.59 27.08
CA GLU A 144 11.64 -17.85 28.32
C GLU A 144 12.60 -16.68 28.59
N HIS A 145 13.87 -16.78 28.14
CA HIS A 145 14.92 -15.86 28.54
C HIS A 145 15.55 -15.06 27.41
N SER A 146 15.31 -15.40 26.15
CA SER A 146 15.89 -14.68 25.00
C SER A 146 14.86 -13.83 24.28
N THR A 147 15.28 -12.66 23.82
CA THR A 147 14.50 -11.85 22.86
C THR A 147 14.90 -12.17 21.42
N ILE A 148 16.12 -12.66 21.21
CA ILE A 148 16.75 -12.96 19.93
C ILE A 148 17.50 -14.29 20.02
N GLY A 149 17.47 -15.09 18.95
CA GLY A 149 18.25 -16.33 18.83
C GLY A 149 19.42 -16.17 17.85
N ILE A 150 20.57 -16.74 18.19
CA ILE A 150 21.69 -16.92 17.26
C ILE A 150 22.05 -18.42 17.24
N VAL A 151 21.86 -19.06 16.10
CA VAL A 151 22.31 -20.43 15.87
C VAL A 151 23.71 -20.40 15.32
N ILE A 152 24.67 -21.06 15.98
CA ILE A 152 26.03 -21.18 15.48
C ILE A 152 26.27 -22.62 15.03
N THR A 153 26.60 -22.79 13.76
CA THR A 153 27.06 -24.02 13.14
C THR A 153 28.43 -23.84 12.51
N THR A 154 29.00 -24.83 11.88
CA THR A 154 30.36 -24.77 11.31
C THR A 154 30.45 -25.51 9.97
N ASP A 155 31.39 -25.10 9.15
CA ASP A 155 31.78 -25.80 7.91
C ASP A 155 32.70 -27.00 8.15
N GLY A 156 33.04 -27.29 9.44
CA GLY A 156 33.96 -28.34 9.85
C GLY A 156 35.45 -27.92 9.92
N SER A 157 35.79 -26.69 9.48
CA SER A 157 37.19 -26.25 9.44
C SER A 157 37.79 -25.82 10.79
N ILE A 158 36.94 -25.60 11.79
CA ILE A 158 37.31 -25.07 13.12
C ILE A 158 37.67 -26.13 14.15
N THR A 159 37.33 -27.41 13.89
CA THR A 159 37.54 -28.56 14.78
C THR A 159 37.92 -29.79 13.97
N ASP A 160 38.29 -30.88 14.67
CA ASP A 160 38.56 -32.20 14.05
C ASP A 160 37.27 -33.01 13.78
N ILE A 161 36.07 -32.42 14.00
CA ILE A 161 34.80 -33.05 13.72
C ILE A 161 34.35 -32.68 12.32
N PRO A 162 34.09 -33.66 11.42
CA PRO A 162 33.70 -33.37 10.04
C PRO A 162 32.34 -32.69 9.95
N ARG A 163 32.11 -31.94 8.89
CA ARG A 163 30.85 -31.19 8.65
C ARG A 163 29.60 -32.07 8.71
N GLU A 164 29.69 -33.27 8.20
CA GLU A 164 28.57 -34.24 8.12
C GLU A 164 27.97 -34.55 9.49
N ASP A 165 28.80 -34.59 10.55
CA ASP A 165 28.37 -34.89 11.91
C ASP A 165 27.54 -33.76 12.54
N TYR A 166 27.63 -32.53 11.98
CA TYR A 166 26.87 -31.37 12.44
C TYR A 166 25.46 -31.27 11.86
N LEU A 167 25.18 -31.92 10.72
CA LEU A 167 23.96 -31.69 9.93
C LEU A 167 22.67 -32.00 10.70
N GLU A 168 22.64 -33.11 11.43
CA GLU A 168 21.45 -33.51 12.17
C GLU A 168 21.12 -32.54 13.32
N ALA A 169 22.14 -32.19 14.12
CA ALA A 169 22.01 -31.28 15.25
C ALA A 169 21.67 -29.85 14.77
N GLU A 170 22.27 -29.40 13.66
CA GLU A 170 21.96 -28.13 13.00
C GLU A 170 20.50 -28.06 12.58
N GLY A 171 20.04 -29.06 11.82
CA GLY A 171 18.66 -29.08 11.34
C GLY A 171 17.63 -29.17 12.46
N ARG A 172 17.97 -29.83 13.55
CA ARG A 172 17.12 -29.92 14.74
C ARG A 172 16.97 -28.57 15.43
N VAL A 173 18.07 -27.92 15.74
CA VAL A 173 18.09 -26.59 16.39
C VAL A 173 17.33 -25.56 15.56
N ILE A 174 17.54 -25.52 14.25
CA ILE A 174 16.88 -24.55 13.36
C ILE A 174 15.37 -24.74 13.37
N ARG A 175 14.88 -25.98 13.26
CA ARG A 175 13.44 -26.28 13.30
C ARG A 175 12.80 -25.91 14.64
N GLU A 176 13.47 -26.18 15.75
CA GLU A 176 12.97 -25.81 17.08
C GLU A 176 12.83 -24.28 17.23
N LEU A 177 13.80 -23.50 16.72
CA LEU A 177 13.71 -22.04 16.76
C LEU A 177 12.60 -21.51 15.83
N GLN A 178 12.38 -22.14 14.68
CA GLN A 178 11.26 -21.81 13.80
C GLN A 178 9.91 -22.06 14.49
N GLU A 179 9.76 -23.16 15.22
CA GLU A 179 8.55 -23.47 15.98
C GLU A 179 8.30 -22.49 17.14
N ILE A 180 9.37 -22.00 17.78
CA ILE A 180 9.27 -20.97 18.83
C ILE A 180 8.82 -19.63 18.26
N GLY A 181 9.15 -19.32 16.98
CA GLY A 181 8.69 -18.13 16.28
C GLY A 181 9.39 -16.82 16.66
N LYS A 182 10.47 -16.86 17.46
CA LYS A 182 11.29 -15.69 17.78
C LYS A 182 12.24 -15.33 16.62
N PRO A 183 12.66 -14.06 16.50
CA PRO A 183 13.67 -13.67 15.52
C PRO A 183 14.99 -14.40 15.78
N PHE A 184 15.56 -15.02 14.77
CA PHE A 184 16.86 -15.65 14.85
C PHE A 184 17.57 -15.66 13.50
N LEU A 185 18.89 -15.82 13.55
CA LEU A 185 19.71 -16.07 12.36
C LEU A 185 20.69 -17.20 12.61
N VAL A 186 21.27 -17.73 11.53
CA VAL A 186 22.29 -18.77 11.57
C VAL A 186 23.66 -18.15 11.24
N LEU A 187 24.67 -18.45 12.05
CA LEU A 187 26.06 -18.12 11.78
C LEU A 187 26.79 -19.41 11.38
N LEU A 188 27.35 -19.42 10.18
CA LEU A 188 28.22 -20.50 9.71
C LEU A 188 29.67 -20.12 10.05
N ASN A 189 30.17 -20.70 11.14
CA ASN A 189 31.53 -20.44 11.63
C ASN A 189 32.56 -21.22 10.83
N ALA A 190 33.44 -20.50 10.16
CA ALA A 190 34.49 -21.05 9.31
C ALA A 190 35.82 -20.27 9.45
N VAL A 191 36.91 -20.92 9.22
CA VAL A 191 38.23 -20.28 9.22
C VAL A 191 38.35 -19.23 8.10
N ASP A 192 37.82 -19.51 6.92
CA ASP A 192 37.77 -18.58 5.80
C ASP A 192 36.30 -18.36 5.33
N PRO A 193 35.57 -17.42 5.95
CA PRO A 193 34.17 -17.16 5.62
C PRO A 193 33.98 -16.55 4.23
N LYS A 194 35.01 -16.03 3.59
CA LYS A 194 34.95 -15.41 2.26
C LYS A 194 35.17 -16.40 1.11
N SER A 195 35.59 -17.65 1.41
CA SER A 195 35.76 -18.67 0.37
C SER A 195 34.46 -18.99 -0.33
N SER A 196 34.54 -19.25 -1.64
CA SER A 196 33.34 -19.59 -2.47
C SER A 196 32.62 -20.85 -1.96
N ARG A 197 33.35 -21.81 -1.38
CA ARG A 197 32.78 -23.01 -0.77
C ARG A 197 31.87 -22.68 0.43
N VAL A 198 32.38 -21.82 1.35
CA VAL A 198 31.62 -21.45 2.57
C VAL A 198 30.43 -20.58 2.21
N GLN A 199 30.59 -19.68 1.24
CA GLN A 199 29.49 -18.86 0.74
C GLN A 199 28.38 -19.72 0.10
N ALA A 200 28.73 -20.70 -0.72
CA ALA A 200 27.78 -21.65 -1.28
C ALA A 200 27.05 -22.44 -0.19
N MET A 201 27.81 -22.95 0.82
CA MET A 201 27.23 -23.69 1.95
C MET A 201 26.25 -22.81 2.77
N ALA A 202 26.56 -21.55 3.01
CA ALA A 202 25.68 -20.62 3.69
C ALA A 202 24.38 -20.38 2.88
N SER A 203 24.52 -20.26 1.55
CA SER A 203 23.35 -20.13 0.64
C SER A 203 22.49 -21.39 0.63
N ASP A 204 23.10 -22.58 0.67
CA ASP A 204 22.39 -23.86 0.74
C ASP A 204 21.60 -23.98 2.05
N ILE A 205 22.20 -23.64 3.19
CA ILE A 205 21.53 -23.63 4.50
C ILE A 205 20.36 -22.63 4.47
N ALA A 206 20.61 -21.42 3.97
CA ALA A 206 19.59 -20.38 3.88
C ALA A 206 18.38 -20.84 3.04
N SER A 207 18.65 -21.44 1.89
CA SER A 207 17.60 -21.93 0.96
C SER A 207 16.87 -23.15 1.50
N HIS A 208 17.60 -24.10 2.12
CA HIS A 208 17.01 -25.33 2.63
C HIS A 208 16.05 -25.10 3.80
N TYR A 209 16.44 -24.23 4.74
CA TYR A 209 15.67 -23.96 5.94
C TYR A 209 14.82 -22.67 5.84
N GLY A 210 14.98 -21.87 4.81
CA GLY A 210 14.28 -20.58 4.69
C GLY A 210 14.70 -19.56 5.76
N VAL A 211 15.99 -19.54 6.16
CA VAL A 211 16.55 -18.70 7.24
C VAL A 211 17.65 -17.80 6.72
N CYS A 212 17.98 -16.73 7.45
CA CYS A 212 19.19 -15.97 7.19
C CYS A 212 20.42 -16.73 7.70
N CYS A 213 21.40 -16.99 6.84
CA CYS A 213 22.67 -17.64 7.21
C CYS A 213 23.86 -16.76 6.80
N LEU A 214 24.65 -16.36 7.78
CA LEU A 214 25.84 -15.53 7.56
C LEU A 214 27.12 -16.32 7.83
N PRO A 215 28.05 -16.41 6.88
CA PRO A 215 29.37 -17.00 7.13
C PRO A 215 30.23 -16.01 7.90
N VAL A 216 30.85 -16.47 9.00
CA VAL A 216 31.66 -15.66 9.92
C VAL A 216 32.88 -16.43 10.40
N ASN A 217 33.90 -15.71 10.83
CA ASN A 217 35.00 -16.26 11.65
C ASN A 217 34.80 -15.76 13.08
N CYS A 218 34.28 -16.62 13.97
CA CYS A 218 34.01 -16.22 15.35
C CYS A 218 35.28 -15.86 16.13
N LEU A 219 36.43 -16.32 15.71
CA LEU A 219 37.71 -15.99 16.37
C LEU A 219 38.20 -14.58 16.03
N GLU A 220 37.92 -14.13 14.80
CA GLU A 220 38.36 -12.82 14.26
C GLU A 220 37.19 -11.80 14.19
N LEU A 221 36.14 -12.04 14.95
CA LEU A 221 34.97 -11.16 14.97
C LEU A 221 35.33 -9.76 15.48
N ASP A 222 35.12 -8.76 14.65
CA ASP A 222 35.34 -7.36 14.94
C ASP A 222 34.02 -6.59 15.14
N ASP A 223 34.12 -5.30 15.45
CA ASP A 223 32.97 -4.41 15.69
C ASP A 223 32.06 -4.30 14.46
N ALA A 224 32.65 -4.23 13.26
CA ALA A 224 31.87 -4.13 12.02
C ALA A 224 31.09 -5.43 11.73
N ALA A 225 31.74 -6.58 11.92
CA ALA A 225 31.07 -7.88 11.72
C ALA A 225 29.94 -8.12 12.73
N VAL A 226 30.09 -7.66 13.98
CA VAL A 226 28.98 -7.71 14.96
C VAL A 226 27.84 -6.79 14.54
N GLY A 227 28.16 -5.58 14.03
CA GLY A 227 27.16 -4.67 13.49
C GLY A 227 26.36 -5.29 12.34
N ASP A 228 27.01 -5.96 11.41
CA ASP A 228 26.36 -6.67 10.31
C ASP A 228 25.44 -7.80 10.80
N ILE A 229 25.88 -8.56 11.81
CA ILE A 229 25.06 -9.61 12.45
C ILE A 229 23.81 -9.01 13.09
N LEU A 230 23.95 -7.95 13.89
CA LEU A 230 22.83 -7.29 14.56
C LEU A 230 21.85 -6.68 13.55
N LYS A 231 22.37 -6.09 12.48
CA LYS A 231 21.54 -5.57 11.39
C LYS A 231 20.77 -6.69 10.69
N ALA A 232 21.41 -7.81 10.40
CA ALA A 232 20.75 -8.97 9.81
C ALA A 232 19.63 -9.52 10.71
N ILE A 233 19.85 -9.53 12.04
CA ILE A 233 18.81 -9.90 13.00
C ILE A 233 17.58 -9.00 12.89
N LEU A 234 17.75 -7.69 12.73
CA LEU A 234 16.64 -6.75 12.60
C LEU A 234 15.73 -7.07 11.40
N TYR A 235 16.31 -7.58 10.31
CA TYR A 235 15.52 -8.05 9.15
C TYR A 235 14.69 -9.32 9.43
N GLU A 236 15.01 -10.09 10.47
CA GLU A 236 14.25 -11.27 10.89
C GLU A 236 13.08 -10.94 11.84
N PHE A 237 13.01 -9.68 12.33
CA PHE A 237 11.86 -9.26 13.13
C PHE A 237 10.57 -9.19 12.31
N PRO A 238 9.40 -9.38 12.97
CA PRO A 238 8.12 -9.26 12.30
C PRO A 238 7.93 -7.89 11.66
N LEU A 239 7.36 -7.87 10.46
CA LEU A 239 6.84 -6.65 9.86
C LEU A 239 5.58 -6.22 10.61
N THR A 240 5.52 -4.96 11.01
CA THR A 240 4.37 -4.37 11.71
C THR A 240 3.39 -3.77 10.72
N GLU A 241 3.91 -3.05 9.72
CA GLU A 241 3.10 -2.32 8.74
C GLU A 241 3.83 -2.22 7.40
N LEU A 242 3.09 -2.41 6.31
CA LEU A 242 3.53 -2.11 4.95
C LEU A 242 2.63 -1.05 4.35
N GLU A 243 3.16 0.16 4.16
CA GLU A 243 2.51 1.25 3.48
C GLU A 243 2.76 1.16 1.97
N LEU A 244 1.69 1.08 1.18
CA LEU A 244 1.78 1.01 -0.28
C LEU A 244 1.24 2.30 -0.90
N HIS A 245 2.11 3.02 -1.57
CA HIS A 245 1.74 4.20 -2.35
C HIS A 245 1.33 3.78 -3.76
N ILE A 246 0.09 4.09 -4.10
CA ILE A 246 -0.48 3.86 -5.43
C ILE A 246 -0.90 5.20 -6.04
N PRO A 247 -0.92 5.36 -7.38
CA PRO A 247 -1.34 6.61 -8.02
C PRO A 247 -2.76 7.02 -7.61
N ALA A 248 -2.93 8.29 -7.23
CA ALA A 248 -4.19 8.82 -6.69
C ALA A 248 -5.39 8.64 -7.63
N TRP A 249 -5.17 8.64 -8.96
CA TRP A 249 -6.22 8.45 -9.93
C TRP A 249 -6.89 7.06 -9.83
N VAL A 250 -6.12 6.02 -9.42
CA VAL A 250 -6.66 4.67 -9.21
C VAL A 250 -7.65 4.66 -8.04
N LEU A 251 -7.38 5.45 -7.01
CA LEU A 251 -8.29 5.57 -5.86
C LEU A 251 -9.62 6.22 -6.23
N ALA A 252 -9.59 7.14 -7.21
CA ALA A 252 -10.78 7.82 -7.72
C ALA A 252 -11.70 6.92 -8.59
N LEU A 253 -11.21 5.76 -9.07
CA LEU A 253 -12.00 4.83 -9.86
C LEU A 253 -13.10 4.18 -9.03
N PRO A 254 -14.23 3.80 -9.65
CA PRO A 254 -15.28 2.99 -9.03
C PRO A 254 -14.71 1.73 -8.36
N ALA A 255 -15.38 1.24 -7.32
CA ALA A 255 -14.90 0.09 -6.55
C ALA A 255 -14.82 -1.22 -7.37
N ASP A 256 -15.67 -1.34 -8.37
CA ASP A 256 -15.79 -2.48 -9.29
C ASP A 256 -14.93 -2.34 -10.55
N HIS A 257 -14.17 -1.26 -10.69
CA HIS A 257 -13.34 -1.03 -11.87
C HIS A 257 -12.25 -2.11 -12.01
N ALA A 258 -12.08 -2.66 -13.21
CA ALA A 258 -11.18 -3.79 -13.47
C ALA A 258 -9.73 -3.55 -13.03
N ILE A 259 -9.18 -2.36 -13.30
CA ILE A 259 -7.81 -1.97 -12.90
C ILE A 259 -7.69 -1.97 -11.36
N LYS A 260 -8.66 -1.39 -10.65
CA LYS A 260 -8.64 -1.32 -9.18
C LYS A 260 -8.72 -2.71 -8.56
N LEU A 261 -9.61 -3.56 -9.07
CA LEU A 261 -9.74 -4.95 -8.63
C LEU A 261 -8.50 -5.78 -8.94
N GLY A 262 -7.92 -5.62 -10.14
CA GLY A 262 -6.69 -6.30 -10.54
C GLY A 262 -5.50 -5.92 -9.65
N LEU A 263 -5.32 -4.62 -9.40
CA LEU A 263 -4.27 -4.10 -8.51
C LEU A 263 -4.43 -4.64 -7.07
N TYR A 264 -5.61 -4.55 -6.50
CA TYR A 264 -5.84 -5.02 -5.12
C TYR A 264 -5.69 -6.54 -4.99
N ARG A 265 -6.03 -7.30 -6.04
CA ARG A 265 -5.77 -8.74 -6.08
C ARG A 265 -4.27 -9.01 -6.06
N SER A 266 -3.49 -8.33 -6.90
CA SER A 266 -2.03 -8.50 -6.95
C SER A 266 -1.36 -8.12 -5.63
N ILE A 267 -1.77 -7.01 -5.01
CA ILE A 267 -1.30 -6.61 -3.68
C ILE A 267 -1.59 -7.70 -2.65
N ARG A 268 -2.80 -8.24 -2.64
CA ARG A 268 -3.19 -9.31 -1.71
C ARG A 268 -2.38 -10.59 -1.92
N GLU A 269 -2.16 -10.98 -3.17
CA GLU A 269 -1.37 -12.17 -3.50
C GLU A 269 0.11 -11.96 -3.14
N GLY A 270 0.70 -10.82 -3.48
CA GLY A 270 2.09 -10.50 -3.14
C GLY A 270 2.33 -10.38 -1.63
N ALA A 271 1.33 -9.94 -0.87
CA ALA A 271 1.42 -9.84 0.58
C ALA A 271 1.15 -11.17 1.32
N LYS A 272 0.75 -12.23 0.62
CA LYS A 272 0.55 -13.55 1.24
C LYS A 272 1.86 -14.08 1.81
N GLY A 273 1.84 -14.42 3.10
CA GLY A 273 3.01 -14.97 3.78
C GLY A 273 4.07 -13.93 4.15
N LEU A 274 3.78 -12.65 4.01
CA LEU A 274 4.66 -11.57 4.45
C LEU A 274 4.57 -11.42 5.98
N HIS A 275 5.63 -11.89 6.66
CA HIS A 275 5.70 -11.87 8.12
C HIS A 275 6.91 -11.10 8.64
N ARG A 276 8.01 -11.07 7.91
CA ARG A 276 9.30 -10.50 8.32
C ARG A 276 9.74 -9.37 7.41
N ILE A 277 10.54 -8.47 7.95
CA ILE A 277 11.05 -7.31 7.20
C ILE A 277 11.83 -7.74 5.94
N ARG A 278 12.63 -8.83 6.01
CA ARG A 278 13.40 -9.34 4.86
C ARG A 278 12.54 -9.77 3.67
N GLU A 279 11.27 -10.08 3.92
CA GLU A 279 10.34 -10.57 2.90
C GLU A 279 9.67 -9.42 2.12
N VAL A 280 9.86 -8.16 2.57
CA VAL A 280 9.21 -6.98 1.97
C VAL A 280 9.61 -6.80 0.50
N ALA A 281 10.91 -6.81 0.18
CA ALA A 281 11.36 -6.59 -1.19
C ALA A 281 10.85 -7.68 -2.16
N PRO A 282 11.00 -9.00 -1.86
CA PRO A 282 10.42 -10.05 -2.70
C PRO A 282 8.90 -9.97 -2.81
N ALA A 283 8.19 -9.57 -1.74
CA ALA A 283 6.73 -9.42 -1.76
C ALA A 283 6.30 -8.27 -2.66
N VAL A 284 6.99 -7.13 -2.59
CA VAL A 284 6.75 -5.96 -3.45
C VAL A 284 7.04 -6.29 -4.92
N ASP A 285 8.12 -7.02 -5.19
CA ASP A 285 8.43 -7.50 -6.54
C ASP A 285 7.36 -8.47 -7.08
N ALA A 286 6.84 -9.35 -6.23
CA ALA A 286 5.76 -10.27 -6.61
C ALA A 286 4.46 -9.54 -6.97
N MET A 287 4.21 -8.34 -6.44
CA MET A 287 3.06 -7.51 -6.82
C MET A 287 3.12 -7.04 -8.27
N CYS A 288 4.32 -7.03 -8.89
CA CYS A 288 4.48 -6.70 -10.32
C CYS A 288 3.96 -7.78 -11.28
N ALA A 289 3.46 -8.91 -10.79
CA ALA A 289 2.86 -9.95 -11.63
C ALA A 289 1.57 -9.49 -12.37
N TYR A 290 0.94 -8.40 -11.92
CA TYR A 290 -0.17 -7.79 -12.62
C TYR A 290 0.32 -6.89 -13.75
N GLU A 291 -0.12 -7.14 -14.98
CA GLU A 291 0.31 -6.40 -16.18
C GLU A 291 0.05 -4.88 -16.11
N GLY A 292 -0.87 -4.46 -15.26
CA GLY A 292 -1.15 -3.04 -15.00
C GLY A 292 -0.10 -2.34 -14.14
N ILE A 293 0.88 -3.06 -13.55
CA ILE A 293 1.98 -2.49 -12.76
C ILE A 293 3.24 -2.49 -13.62
N SER A 294 3.78 -1.30 -13.91
CA SER A 294 5.03 -1.15 -14.67
C SER A 294 6.28 -1.32 -13.82
N GLY A 295 6.16 -1.21 -12.52
CA GLY A 295 7.26 -1.38 -11.57
C GLY A 295 6.82 -1.16 -10.13
N ALA A 296 7.63 -1.66 -9.22
CA ALA A 296 7.47 -1.43 -7.79
C ALA A 296 8.82 -1.08 -7.18
N LYS A 297 8.81 -0.25 -6.16
CA LYS A 297 10.03 0.20 -5.48
C LYS A 297 9.78 0.29 -3.98
N VAL A 298 10.66 -0.32 -3.19
CA VAL A 298 10.71 -0.08 -1.75
C VAL A 298 11.38 1.27 -1.52
N ASN A 299 10.66 2.20 -0.90
CA ASN A 299 11.12 3.56 -0.65
C ASN A 299 11.91 3.66 0.65
N ALA A 300 11.41 3.03 1.72
CA ALA A 300 12.04 3.04 3.02
C ALA A 300 11.70 1.78 3.82
N ILE A 301 12.62 1.37 4.66
CA ILE A 301 12.42 0.34 5.69
C ILE A 301 12.92 0.94 7.00
N SER A 302 12.05 1.04 7.99
CA SER A 302 12.39 1.42 9.36
C SER A 302 12.52 0.16 10.21
N LEU A 303 13.74 -0.21 10.51
CA LEU A 303 14.05 -1.44 11.24
C LEU A 303 13.54 -1.38 12.69
N GLY A 304 13.67 -0.22 13.34
CA GLY A 304 13.25 -0.01 14.72
C GLY A 304 11.73 -0.05 14.92
N SER A 305 10.93 0.53 14.02
CA SER A 305 9.47 0.46 14.08
C SER A 305 8.90 -0.81 13.44
N GLY A 306 9.68 -1.44 12.56
CA GLY A 306 9.22 -2.59 11.76
C GLY A 306 8.24 -2.20 10.66
N THR A 307 8.33 -0.98 10.17
CA THR A 307 7.49 -0.49 9.09
C THR A 307 8.26 -0.41 7.78
N ALA A 308 7.59 -0.59 6.69
CA ALA A 308 8.14 -0.42 5.36
C ALA A 308 7.18 0.39 4.48
N SER A 309 7.73 1.16 3.56
CA SER A 309 6.95 1.84 2.54
C SER A 309 7.42 1.47 1.15
N ALA A 310 6.48 1.24 0.24
CA ALA A 310 6.77 0.93 -1.15
C ALA A 310 5.80 1.67 -2.08
N GLU A 311 6.24 1.90 -3.30
CA GLU A 311 5.49 2.58 -4.35
C GLU A 311 5.24 1.61 -5.50
N LEU A 312 4.00 1.52 -5.94
CA LEU A 312 3.59 0.78 -7.12
C LEU A 312 3.37 1.76 -8.27
N GLN A 313 4.08 1.56 -9.37
CA GLN A 313 4.02 2.41 -10.55
C GLN A 313 3.15 1.77 -11.62
N LEU A 314 2.22 2.55 -12.16
CA LEU A 314 1.37 2.16 -13.28
C LEU A 314 1.77 2.94 -14.53
N PRO A 315 1.68 2.35 -15.73
CA PRO A 315 2.01 3.04 -16.98
C PRO A 315 1.15 4.30 -17.16
N ARG A 316 1.77 5.41 -17.55
CA ARG A 316 1.05 6.66 -17.81
C ARG A 316 0.01 6.52 -18.93
N ALA A 317 0.29 5.67 -19.92
CA ALA A 317 -0.67 5.36 -20.98
C ALA A 317 -1.99 4.77 -20.43
N LEU A 318 -1.91 3.95 -19.39
CA LEU A 318 -3.10 3.36 -18.75
C LEU A 318 -3.97 4.43 -18.08
N PHE A 319 -3.37 5.48 -17.54
CA PHE A 319 -4.10 6.63 -17.00
C PHE A 319 -4.92 7.34 -18.07
N TYR A 320 -4.32 7.66 -19.24
CA TYR A 320 -5.03 8.35 -20.31
C TYR A 320 -6.10 7.48 -20.96
N GLN A 321 -5.81 6.19 -21.17
CA GLN A 321 -6.81 5.25 -21.66
C GLN A 321 -8.02 5.21 -20.71
N THR A 322 -7.79 5.07 -19.41
CA THR A 322 -8.86 5.04 -18.41
C THR A 322 -9.63 6.36 -18.35
N LEU A 323 -8.91 7.47 -18.46
CA LEU A 323 -9.52 8.81 -18.50
C LEU A 323 -10.44 8.96 -19.72
N SER A 324 -9.99 8.51 -20.90
CA SER A 324 -10.79 8.53 -22.13
C SER A 324 -12.03 7.66 -22.01
N GLU A 325 -11.90 6.44 -21.48
CA GLU A 325 -13.03 5.52 -21.24
C GLU A 325 -14.06 6.09 -20.27
N GLN A 326 -13.63 6.75 -19.18
CA GLN A 326 -14.52 7.29 -18.16
C GLN A 326 -15.16 8.62 -18.57
N SER A 327 -14.44 9.46 -19.32
CA SER A 327 -14.91 10.80 -19.69
C SER A 327 -15.63 10.84 -21.05
N GLY A 328 -15.38 9.85 -21.90
CA GLY A 328 -15.86 9.84 -23.29
C GLY A 328 -15.11 10.80 -24.22
N PHE A 329 -14.02 11.42 -23.72
CA PHE A 329 -13.14 12.27 -24.52
C PHE A 329 -11.90 11.50 -24.95
N ASP A 330 -11.36 11.83 -26.11
CA ASP A 330 -10.11 11.26 -26.58
C ASP A 330 -8.93 12.06 -26.01
N VAL A 331 -8.19 11.46 -25.08
CA VAL A 331 -7.05 12.06 -24.37
C VAL A 331 -5.88 11.09 -24.41
N ALA A 332 -4.84 11.41 -25.16
CA ALA A 332 -3.68 10.55 -25.34
C ALA A 332 -2.48 10.97 -24.45
N ASP A 333 -2.35 12.24 -24.13
CA ASP A 333 -1.24 12.79 -23.38
C ASP A 333 -1.62 14.01 -22.50
N ASP A 334 -0.62 14.58 -21.79
CA ASP A 334 -0.79 15.77 -20.94
C ASP A 334 -1.24 17.00 -21.75
N GLY A 335 -0.82 17.10 -23.01
CA GLY A 335 -1.20 18.22 -23.90
C GLY A 335 -2.67 18.17 -24.26
N ASP A 336 -3.19 16.98 -24.59
CA ASP A 336 -4.61 16.78 -24.85
C ASP A 336 -5.45 17.09 -23.60
N LEU A 337 -4.99 16.62 -22.44
CA LEU A 337 -5.66 16.89 -21.16
C LEU A 337 -5.72 18.39 -20.86
N MET A 338 -4.63 19.12 -21.06
CA MET A 338 -4.60 20.58 -20.85
C MET A 338 -5.52 21.32 -21.82
N ARG A 339 -5.56 20.93 -23.10
CA ARG A 339 -6.49 21.51 -24.09
C ARG A 339 -7.93 21.28 -23.68
N LEU A 340 -8.27 20.01 -23.37
CA LEU A 340 -9.61 19.64 -22.95
C LEU A 340 -10.06 20.41 -21.70
N LEU A 341 -9.21 20.52 -20.68
CA LEU A 341 -9.53 21.29 -19.48
C LEU A 341 -9.75 22.77 -19.76
N THR A 342 -8.95 23.33 -20.67
CA THR A 342 -9.10 24.76 -21.10
C THR A 342 -10.43 24.95 -21.81
N GLU A 343 -10.78 24.06 -22.74
CA GLU A 343 -12.06 24.13 -23.48
C GLU A 343 -13.24 23.94 -22.53
N LEU A 344 -13.18 22.92 -21.65
CA LEU A 344 -14.23 22.66 -20.66
C LEU A 344 -14.39 23.81 -19.65
N SER A 345 -13.31 24.50 -19.30
CA SER A 345 -13.36 25.68 -18.43
C SER A 345 -14.17 26.80 -19.07
N ALA A 346 -13.95 27.06 -20.37
CA ALA A 346 -14.72 28.07 -21.11
C ALA A 346 -16.21 27.67 -21.22
N VAL A 347 -16.46 26.42 -21.62
CA VAL A 347 -17.83 25.85 -21.69
C VAL A 347 -18.53 25.93 -20.35
N LYS A 348 -17.82 25.57 -19.26
CA LYS A 348 -18.36 25.62 -17.89
C LYS A 348 -18.71 27.07 -17.50
N ALA A 349 -17.84 28.02 -17.78
CA ALA A 349 -18.09 29.44 -17.48
C ALA A 349 -19.35 29.95 -18.18
N ASP A 350 -19.59 29.55 -19.43
CA ASP A 350 -20.81 29.92 -20.17
C ASP A 350 -22.03 29.15 -19.67
N TYR A 351 -21.88 27.86 -19.36
CA TYR A 351 -22.97 27.08 -18.77
C TYR A 351 -23.39 27.59 -17.39
N ASP A 352 -22.46 27.97 -16.53
CA ASP A 352 -22.77 28.49 -15.19
C ASP A 352 -23.62 29.76 -15.25
N LYS A 353 -23.47 30.60 -16.28
CA LYS A 353 -24.31 31.80 -16.52
C LYS A 353 -25.78 31.46 -16.82
N VAL A 354 -26.01 30.33 -17.50
CA VAL A 354 -27.34 29.95 -17.99
C VAL A 354 -27.99 28.81 -17.23
N SER A 355 -27.24 28.10 -16.37
CA SER A 355 -27.65 26.86 -15.72
C SER A 355 -28.92 27.01 -14.85
N SER A 356 -29.05 28.13 -14.12
CA SER A 356 -30.24 28.43 -13.31
C SER A 356 -31.45 28.64 -14.20
N ALA A 357 -31.32 29.45 -15.26
CA ALA A 357 -32.43 29.72 -16.19
C ALA A 357 -32.89 28.45 -16.93
N ILE A 358 -31.95 27.55 -17.28
CA ILE A 358 -32.32 26.24 -17.86
C ILE A 358 -33.10 25.38 -16.86
N ARG A 359 -32.70 25.36 -15.59
CA ARG A 359 -33.41 24.63 -14.54
C ARG A 359 -34.83 25.19 -14.36
N ASP A 360 -34.96 26.50 -14.17
CA ASP A 360 -36.21 27.17 -14.00
C ASP A 360 -37.14 26.95 -15.20
N ALA A 361 -36.64 27.04 -16.43
CA ALA A 361 -37.41 26.78 -17.64
C ALA A 361 -37.90 25.31 -17.71
N ARG A 362 -37.12 24.34 -17.20
CA ARG A 362 -37.56 22.93 -17.13
C ARG A 362 -38.62 22.69 -16.06
N GLU A 363 -38.51 23.33 -14.91
CA GLU A 363 -39.39 23.12 -13.76
C GLU A 363 -40.69 23.94 -13.85
N THR A 364 -40.57 25.21 -14.19
CA THR A 364 -41.70 26.16 -14.19
C THR A 364 -42.22 26.52 -15.58
N GLY A 365 -41.47 26.16 -16.62
CA GLY A 365 -41.79 26.56 -17.99
C GLY A 365 -41.13 27.87 -18.44
N TYR A 366 -40.48 28.61 -17.53
CA TYR A 366 -39.86 29.91 -17.83
C TYR A 366 -38.60 30.12 -16.98
N GLY A 367 -37.51 30.53 -17.63
CA GLY A 367 -36.24 30.83 -16.98
C GLY A 367 -35.63 32.15 -17.53
N VAL A 368 -34.91 32.86 -16.68
CA VAL A 368 -34.26 34.13 -17.04
C VAL A 368 -32.81 34.10 -16.66
N VAL A 369 -31.96 34.45 -17.65
CA VAL A 369 -30.54 34.77 -17.39
C VAL A 369 -30.44 36.23 -17.04
N VAL A 370 -30.12 36.52 -15.80
CA VAL A 370 -29.96 37.87 -15.31
C VAL A 370 -28.62 38.45 -15.80
N PRO A 371 -28.60 39.63 -16.40
CA PRO A 371 -27.35 40.24 -16.84
C PRO A 371 -26.42 40.51 -15.68
N THR A 372 -25.13 40.41 -15.92
CA THR A 372 -24.09 40.79 -14.98
C THR A 372 -23.87 42.30 -14.92
N VAL A 373 -23.21 42.78 -13.86
CA VAL A 373 -22.93 44.23 -13.70
C VAL A 373 -22.12 44.77 -14.86
N ASP A 374 -21.27 43.98 -15.46
CA ASP A 374 -20.41 44.37 -16.60
C ASP A 374 -21.19 44.48 -17.91
N GLU A 375 -22.39 43.91 -18.00
CA GLU A 375 -23.28 43.99 -19.16
C GLU A 375 -24.24 45.20 -19.09
N LEU A 376 -24.20 45.97 -17.98
CA LEU A 376 -25.00 47.16 -17.80
C LEU A 376 -24.49 48.30 -18.66
N ILE A 377 -25.36 48.83 -19.54
CA ILE A 377 -25.13 50.04 -20.31
C ILE A 377 -25.72 51.20 -19.53
N LEU A 378 -24.88 52.09 -19.03
CA LEU A 378 -25.28 53.26 -18.27
C LEU A 378 -25.44 54.44 -19.22
N GLU A 379 -26.62 55.09 -19.22
CA GLU A 379 -26.86 56.30 -19.96
C GLU A 379 -26.38 57.53 -19.18
N GLU A 380 -26.15 58.67 -19.86
CA GLU A 380 -25.75 59.90 -19.21
C GLU A 380 -26.84 60.40 -18.24
N PRO A 381 -26.44 60.92 -17.05
CA PRO A 381 -27.39 61.44 -16.09
C PRO A 381 -28.18 62.63 -16.63
N GLU A 382 -29.48 62.56 -16.55
CA GLU A 382 -30.41 63.65 -16.97
C GLU A 382 -30.95 64.41 -15.79
N ILE A 383 -31.06 65.75 -15.91
CA ILE A 383 -31.72 66.57 -14.91
C ILE A 383 -33.25 66.48 -15.14
N MET A 384 -34.01 66.06 -14.14
CA MET A 384 -35.45 66.02 -14.20
C MET A 384 -36.07 67.01 -13.19
N LYS A 385 -37.21 67.63 -13.61
CA LYS A 385 -38.01 68.52 -12.75
C LYS A 385 -39.35 67.85 -12.45
N GLN A 386 -39.64 67.66 -11.18
CA GLN A 386 -40.92 67.05 -10.73
C GLN A 386 -41.49 67.88 -9.55
N GLY A 387 -42.70 68.44 -9.73
CA GLY A 387 -43.40 69.16 -8.67
C GLY A 387 -42.61 70.37 -8.10
N GLY A 388 -41.84 71.06 -8.92
CA GLY A 388 -41.04 72.23 -8.51
C GLY A 388 -39.68 71.92 -7.90
N ARG A 389 -39.29 70.63 -7.79
CA ARG A 389 -37.98 70.19 -7.33
C ARG A 389 -37.18 69.62 -8.49
N TYR A 390 -35.86 69.72 -8.43
CA TYR A 390 -34.93 69.16 -9.40
C TYR A 390 -34.31 67.90 -8.83
N GLY A 391 -34.21 66.84 -9.68
CA GLY A 391 -33.57 65.59 -9.37
C GLY A 391 -32.70 65.14 -10.51
N VAL A 392 -31.92 64.06 -10.31
CA VAL A 392 -31.12 63.42 -11.36
C VAL A 392 -31.81 62.09 -11.71
N ARG A 393 -32.05 61.87 -13.00
CA ARG A 393 -32.47 60.58 -13.53
C ARG A 393 -31.26 59.81 -14.00
N LEU A 394 -31.07 58.64 -13.46
CA LEU A 394 -30.11 57.66 -13.92
C LEU A 394 -30.85 56.56 -14.66
N LYS A 395 -30.41 56.23 -15.85
CA LYS A 395 -31.00 55.18 -16.67
C LYS A 395 -29.91 54.14 -16.98
N ALA A 396 -30.24 52.89 -16.80
CA ALA A 396 -29.38 51.75 -17.16
C ALA A 396 -30.21 50.76 -17.99
N SER A 397 -29.57 50.12 -18.94
CA SER A 397 -30.13 49.02 -19.72
C SER A 397 -29.19 47.85 -19.74
N ALA A 398 -29.73 46.64 -19.84
CA ALA A 398 -28.93 45.43 -19.95
C ALA A 398 -29.69 44.39 -20.78
N PRO A 399 -29.00 43.60 -21.62
CA PRO A 399 -29.64 42.46 -22.29
C PRO A 399 -29.93 41.34 -21.30
N SER A 400 -31.12 40.76 -21.35
CA SER A 400 -31.47 39.53 -20.64
C SER A 400 -31.83 38.43 -21.62
N ILE A 401 -31.55 37.17 -21.25
CA ILE A 401 -31.95 36.01 -22.04
C ILE A 401 -33.12 35.33 -21.36
N HIS A 402 -34.19 35.09 -22.11
CA HIS A 402 -35.41 34.44 -21.62
C HIS A 402 -35.58 33.08 -22.28
N MET A 403 -35.74 32.04 -21.49
CA MET A 403 -35.92 30.66 -21.92
C MET A 403 -37.34 30.22 -21.62
N ILE A 404 -38.06 29.77 -22.65
CA ILE A 404 -39.48 29.36 -22.53
C ILE A 404 -39.60 27.89 -22.96
N ARG A 405 -40.19 27.07 -22.12
CA ARG A 405 -40.53 25.70 -22.44
C ARG A 405 -41.95 25.67 -23.03
N ALA A 406 -42.10 25.29 -24.29
CA ALA A 406 -43.36 25.18 -24.99
C ALA A 406 -43.58 23.74 -25.48
N ASN A 407 -44.79 23.22 -25.41
CA ASN A 407 -45.16 21.94 -26.00
C ASN A 407 -45.45 22.15 -27.48
N ILE A 408 -44.69 21.47 -28.33
CA ILE A 408 -44.90 21.49 -29.78
C ILE A 408 -45.52 20.14 -30.16
N GLU A 409 -46.68 20.19 -30.82
CA GLU A 409 -47.39 19.01 -31.28
C GLU A 409 -47.23 18.86 -32.80
N THR A 410 -47.06 17.64 -33.26
CA THR A 410 -47.13 17.32 -34.67
C THR A 410 -47.98 16.08 -34.90
N THR A 411 -48.71 16.08 -36.01
CA THR A 411 -49.53 14.96 -36.43
C THR A 411 -49.09 14.55 -37.83
N VAL A 412 -48.62 13.35 -37.95
CA VAL A 412 -48.27 12.76 -39.23
C VAL A 412 -49.38 11.82 -39.63
N SER A 413 -50.03 12.08 -40.77
CA SER A 413 -51.15 11.27 -41.26
C SER A 413 -50.80 10.68 -42.64
N PRO A 414 -50.04 9.57 -42.68
CA PRO A 414 -49.71 8.91 -43.93
C PRO A 414 -50.99 8.35 -44.58
N ILE A 415 -51.17 8.64 -45.87
CA ILE A 415 -52.30 8.10 -46.64
C ILE A 415 -51.98 6.65 -47.05
N VAL A 416 -52.75 5.70 -46.50
CA VAL A 416 -52.51 4.25 -46.71
C VAL A 416 -53.39 3.66 -47.80
N GLY A 417 -54.50 4.34 -48.16
CA GLY A 417 -55.45 3.88 -49.14
C GLY A 417 -56.90 4.18 -48.79
N ASN A 418 -57.82 3.21 -48.96
CA ASN A 418 -59.24 3.38 -48.59
C ASN A 418 -59.44 3.11 -47.08
N GLU A 419 -60.64 3.41 -46.57
CA GLU A 419 -61.03 3.29 -45.16
C GLU A 419 -60.69 1.91 -44.58
N LYS A 420 -61.07 0.84 -45.29
CA LYS A 420 -60.82 -0.54 -44.86
C LYS A 420 -59.31 -0.86 -44.73
N GLN A 421 -58.48 -0.41 -45.69
CA GLN A 421 -57.03 -0.58 -45.64
C GLN A 421 -56.38 0.18 -44.48
N SER A 422 -56.96 1.33 -44.14
CA SER A 422 -56.47 2.10 -42.97
C SER A 422 -56.85 1.42 -41.66
N GLU A 423 -58.05 0.86 -41.55
CA GLU A 423 -58.46 0.05 -40.38
C GLU A 423 -57.60 -1.22 -40.25
N ASP A 424 -57.37 -1.94 -41.31
CA ASP A 424 -56.53 -3.14 -41.34
C ASP A 424 -55.09 -2.80 -40.88
N MET A 425 -54.53 -1.66 -41.29
CA MET A 425 -53.21 -1.18 -40.88
C MET A 425 -53.14 -0.84 -39.41
N VAL A 426 -54.16 -0.15 -38.88
CA VAL A 426 -54.21 0.18 -37.45
C VAL A 426 -54.32 -1.09 -36.61
N ASN A 427 -55.19 -2.04 -37.02
CA ASN A 427 -55.33 -3.32 -36.36
C ASN A 427 -54.03 -4.15 -36.42
N TYR A 428 -53.34 -4.15 -37.56
CA TYR A 428 -52.03 -4.80 -37.71
C TYR A 428 -51.01 -4.21 -36.73
N LEU A 429 -50.88 -2.88 -36.66
CA LEU A 429 -49.94 -2.22 -35.75
C LEU A 429 -50.25 -2.53 -34.28
N LEU A 430 -51.52 -2.52 -33.90
CA LEU A 430 -51.91 -2.81 -32.52
C LEU A 430 -51.70 -4.27 -32.15
N GLN A 431 -51.93 -5.21 -33.08
CA GLN A 431 -51.74 -6.65 -32.86
C GLN A 431 -50.26 -7.06 -32.88
N GLU A 432 -49.52 -6.60 -33.88
CA GLU A 432 -48.09 -6.98 -34.07
C GLU A 432 -47.22 -6.51 -32.92
N PHE A 433 -47.55 -5.37 -32.34
CA PHE A 433 -46.75 -4.76 -31.27
C PHE A 433 -47.39 -4.86 -29.88
N GLU A 434 -48.44 -5.71 -29.71
CA GLU A 434 -49.15 -5.94 -28.44
C GLU A 434 -49.58 -4.67 -27.69
N GLY A 435 -49.83 -3.58 -28.41
CA GLY A 435 -50.15 -2.26 -27.86
C GLY A 435 -48.95 -1.49 -27.29
N ASP A 436 -47.72 -1.99 -27.45
CA ASP A 436 -46.51 -1.29 -27.07
C ASP A 436 -46.23 -0.13 -28.04
N THR A 437 -46.63 1.09 -27.63
CA THR A 437 -46.43 2.29 -28.43
C THR A 437 -44.98 2.57 -28.78
N ALA A 438 -44.01 2.23 -27.91
CA ALA A 438 -42.57 2.45 -28.19
C ALA A 438 -42.09 1.60 -29.36
N LYS A 439 -42.54 0.37 -29.48
CA LYS A 439 -42.22 -0.52 -30.62
C LYS A 439 -42.85 -0.04 -31.90
N ILE A 440 -44.15 0.45 -31.85
CA ILE A 440 -44.84 1.04 -33.01
C ILE A 440 -44.00 2.21 -33.56
N TRP A 441 -43.49 3.09 -32.71
CA TRP A 441 -42.65 4.23 -33.12
C TRP A 441 -41.36 3.83 -33.80
N GLN A 442 -40.78 2.69 -33.46
CA GLN A 442 -39.55 2.16 -34.07
C GLN A 442 -39.79 1.35 -35.33
N SER A 443 -41.05 1.00 -35.60
CA SER A 443 -41.42 0.18 -36.78
C SER A 443 -41.16 0.95 -38.09
N ASN A 444 -40.65 0.24 -39.09
CA ASN A 444 -40.37 0.77 -40.43
C ASN A 444 -41.45 0.28 -41.43
N ILE A 445 -42.49 1.06 -41.60
CA ILE A 445 -43.61 0.66 -42.48
C ILE A 445 -43.59 1.37 -43.85
N PHE A 446 -42.96 2.56 -43.90
CA PHE A 446 -42.89 3.40 -45.09
C PHE A 446 -41.44 3.62 -45.61
N GLY A 447 -40.53 2.67 -45.38
CA GLY A 447 -39.13 2.82 -45.69
C GLY A 447 -38.35 3.66 -44.71
N ARG A 448 -39.02 4.23 -43.70
CA ARG A 448 -38.44 4.97 -42.56
C ARG A 448 -39.23 4.66 -41.30
N SER A 449 -38.62 4.81 -40.15
CA SER A 449 -39.32 4.65 -38.87
C SER A 449 -40.30 5.80 -38.64
N PHE A 450 -41.41 5.52 -37.94
CA PHE A 450 -42.34 6.61 -37.54
C PHE A 450 -41.63 7.67 -36.72
N HIS A 451 -40.68 7.28 -35.90
CA HIS A 451 -39.89 8.21 -35.09
C HIS A 451 -39.10 9.18 -35.98
N GLU A 452 -38.48 8.72 -37.08
CA GLU A 452 -37.77 9.60 -38.00
C GLU A 452 -38.68 10.59 -38.70
N ILE A 453 -39.84 10.13 -39.19
CA ILE A 453 -40.79 10.99 -39.89
C ILE A 453 -41.33 12.08 -38.96
N VAL A 454 -41.73 11.71 -37.73
CA VAL A 454 -42.23 12.66 -36.74
C VAL A 454 -41.13 13.63 -36.28
N SER A 455 -39.90 13.14 -36.08
CA SER A 455 -38.78 13.99 -35.71
C SER A 455 -38.45 15.04 -36.78
N GLU A 456 -38.48 14.64 -38.05
CA GLU A 456 -38.25 15.58 -39.15
C GLU A 456 -39.35 16.65 -39.22
N ASP A 457 -40.66 16.28 -39.05
CA ASP A 457 -41.73 17.26 -39.09
C ASP A 457 -41.70 18.21 -37.89
N LEU A 458 -41.41 17.68 -36.68
CA LEU A 458 -41.17 18.52 -35.50
C LEU A 458 -40.03 19.54 -35.72
N GLN A 459 -38.91 19.07 -36.24
CA GLN A 459 -37.78 19.94 -36.53
C GLN A 459 -38.15 20.99 -37.61
N ALA A 460 -38.90 20.57 -38.63
CA ALA A 460 -39.36 21.49 -39.68
C ALA A 460 -40.30 22.58 -39.11
N LYS A 461 -41.21 22.22 -38.20
CA LYS A 461 -42.10 23.16 -37.51
C LYS A 461 -41.30 24.16 -36.65
N LEU A 462 -40.29 23.67 -35.88
CA LEU A 462 -39.44 24.52 -35.05
C LEU A 462 -38.63 25.49 -35.85
N LYS A 463 -38.10 25.05 -37.02
CA LYS A 463 -37.31 25.91 -37.93
C LYS A 463 -38.16 26.91 -38.75
N ARG A 464 -39.48 26.67 -38.87
CA ARG A 464 -40.40 27.51 -39.67
C ARG A 464 -40.94 28.72 -38.92
N MET A 465 -40.54 28.96 -37.64
CA MET A 465 -40.98 30.16 -36.96
C MET A 465 -40.46 31.42 -37.72
N PRO A 466 -41.36 32.25 -38.28
CA PRO A 466 -40.98 33.39 -39.06
C PRO A 466 -40.15 34.39 -38.22
N ASP A 467 -39.20 35.10 -38.85
CA ASP A 467 -38.39 36.10 -38.18
C ASP A 467 -39.24 37.22 -37.60
N ASP A 468 -40.34 37.61 -38.30
CA ASP A 468 -41.28 38.56 -37.80
C ASP A 468 -41.98 38.14 -36.52
N ALA A 469 -42.32 36.86 -36.38
CA ALA A 469 -42.94 36.31 -35.17
C ALA A 469 -41.93 36.30 -34.01
N ARG A 470 -40.65 35.97 -34.27
CA ARG A 470 -39.57 36.03 -33.26
C ARG A 470 -39.35 37.49 -32.79
N ALA A 471 -39.35 38.46 -33.75
CA ALA A 471 -39.19 39.85 -33.42
C ALA A 471 -40.36 40.39 -32.58
N LYS A 472 -41.59 40.03 -32.92
CA LYS A 472 -42.78 40.40 -32.16
C LYS A 472 -42.79 39.82 -30.75
N LEU A 473 -42.40 38.57 -30.58
CA LEU A 473 -42.28 37.95 -29.26
C LEU A 473 -41.24 38.68 -28.40
N ARG A 474 -40.08 38.97 -28.93
CA ARG A 474 -39.03 39.73 -28.25
C ARG A 474 -39.54 41.11 -27.82
N GLN A 475 -40.10 41.89 -28.74
CA GLN A 475 -40.64 43.24 -28.46
C GLN A 475 -41.76 43.20 -27.39
N THR A 476 -42.60 42.15 -27.42
CA THR A 476 -43.66 41.98 -26.43
C THR A 476 -43.08 41.70 -25.06
N LEU A 477 -42.07 40.81 -24.94
CA LEU A 477 -41.36 40.55 -23.70
C LEU A 477 -40.66 41.81 -23.16
N GLU A 478 -39.92 42.53 -24.00
CA GLU A 478 -39.26 43.79 -23.64
C GLU A 478 -40.31 44.78 -23.05
N ARG A 479 -41.46 44.94 -23.69
CA ARG A 479 -42.50 45.86 -23.23
C ARG A 479 -43.12 45.38 -21.89
N ILE A 480 -43.42 44.10 -21.74
CA ILE A 480 -43.98 43.54 -20.50
C ILE A 480 -43.02 43.80 -19.33
N ILE A 481 -41.73 43.58 -19.53
CA ILE A 481 -40.70 43.71 -18.50
C ILE A 481 -40.45 45.16 -18.13
N ASN A 482 -40.35 46.07 -19.13
CA ASN A 482 -40.00 47.47 -18.93
C ASN A 482 -41.20 48.32 -18.46
N GLU A 483 -42.41 48.07 -18.97
CA GLU A 483 -43.60 48.86 -18.70
C GLU A 483 -44.53 48.24 -17.63
N GLY A 484 -44.30 47.00 -17.31
CA GLY A 484 -45.17 46.21 -16.41
C GLY A 484 -46.45 45.69 -17.10
N SER A 485 -47.04 44.62 -16.57
CA SER A 485 -48.24 44.00 -17.13
C SER A 485 -49.51 44.66 -16.56
N GLY A 486 -49.81 45.88 -16.99
CA GLY A 486 -51.01 46.63 -16.56
C GLY A 486 -52.27 46.34 -17.35
N GLY A 487 -52.32 45.30 -18.20
CA GLY A 487 -53.49 45.04 -19.05
C GLY A 487 -53.43 43.65 -19.71
N LEU A 488 -54.47 43.39 -20.51
CA LEU A 488 -54.64 42.17 -21.31
C LEU A 488 -53.46 42.05 -22.31
N ILE A 489 -52.65 41.01 -22.22
CA ILE A 489 -51.59 40.76 -23.16
C ILE A 489 -52.17 40.02 -24.35
N CYS A 490 -52.29 40.73 -25.48
CA CYS A 490 -52.71 40.13 -26.74
C CYS A 490 -51.50 40.12 -27.69
N ILE A 491 -50.97 38.91 -27.99
CA ILE A 491 -49.93 38.73 -29.00
C ILE A 491 -50.64 38.38 -30.31
N ILE A 492 -50.69 39.31 -31.23
CA ILE A 492 -51.18 39.06 -32.59
C ILE A 492 -49.94 38.75 -33.44
N LEU A 493 -49.77 37.47 -33.76
CA LEU A 493 -48.70 36.97 -34.63
C LEU A 493 -48.98 37.27 -36.09
#